data_1b05461e0c26c9fa75e4539e42e4d7ae
#
_entry.id   1b05461e0c26c9fa75e4539e42e4d7ae
#
_cell.length_a   1.000
_cell.length_b   1.000
_cell.length_c   1.000
_cell.angle_alpha   90.00
_cell.angle_beta   90.00
_cell.angle_gamma   90.00
#
_symmetry.space_group_name_H-M   'P 1'
#
loop_
_entity.id
_entity.type
_entity.pdbx_description
1 polymer ?
#
loop_
_entity_poly.entity_id
_entity_poly.type
_entity_poly.pdbx_seq_one_letter_code
_entity_poly.pdbx_strand_id
1 'polypeptide(L)'
;MKHRNNKFLFTALVAGFLVPGQILFAQGTDVIETIFVTSERRAYQANFDNLESPAASQVIDSQLLQDAGVLNLNDALDLSASVARQNNFGGLWNSFSVRGFAGDINLPSAFLVNGFNAGRGFGGPRDIVGIESVEVLKGPRSALFGRGEPGGSINLTTKRPEFRTGGDFRATFGRWNQTRLEADYQTVAGSAENIGVRLIGFTEESDSFRDTVEIEKYGFYPSITVEVSDQTDVTYELELTKQEVPFDRGVAYSERYGFSPR
;
A
#
# COMPACT_ATOMS: atom_id res chain seq x y z
N MET A 1 -5.38 38.92 -4.58
CA MET A 1 -4.26 38.32 -5.32
C MET A 1 -4.82 37.14 -6.10
N LYS A 2 -4.58 37.15 -7.41
CA LYS A 2 -5.26 36.26 -8.38
C LYS A 2 -4.60 34.88 -8.37
N HIS A 3 -5.27 33.87 -7.79
CA HIS A 3 -4.86 32.47 -8.02
C HIS A 3 -5.19 32.08 -9.44
N ARG A 4 -4.16 31.76 -10.20
CA ARG A 4 -4.25 31.20 -11.55
C ARG A 4 -4.52 29.70 -11.41
N ASN A 5 -5.77 29.31 -11.66
CA ASN A 5 -6.16 27.91 -11.88
C ASN A 5 -5.41 27.35 -13.10
N ASN A 6 -4.35 26.62 -12.85
CA ASN A 6 -3.81 25.69 -13.85
C ASN A 6 -4.50 24.34 -13.63
N LYS A 7 -5.71 24.22 -14.16
CA LYS A 7 -6.31 22.91 -14.39
C LYS A 7 -5.56 22.26 -15.54
N PHE A 8 -4.50 21.54 -15.26
CA PHE A 8 -3.85 20.71 -16.25
C PHE A 8 -4.73 19.52 -16.55
N LEU A 9 -5.25 19.53 -17.75
CA LEU A 9 -5.90 18.45 -18.47
C LEU A 9 -5.12 17.14 -18.37
N PHE A 10 -5.56 16.26 -17.51
CA PHE A 10 -5.19 14.83 -17.55
C PHE A 10 -6.32 13.99 -18.20
N THR A 11 -7.13 14.63 -19.06
CA THR A 11 -8.31 14.00 -19.68
C THR A 11 -8.01 13.27 -20.99
N ALA A 12 -6.77 13.03 -21.35
CA ALA A 12 -6.43 12.61 -22.72
C ALA A 12 -5.73 11.24 -22.86
N LEU A 13 -5.76 10.34 -21.88
CA LEU A 13 -5.11 9.02 -22.09
C LEU A 13 -5.97 7.79 -21.75
N VAL A 14 -7.27 7.93 -21.56
CA VAL A 14 -8.19 6.78 -21.33
C VAL A 14 -9.01 6.40 -22.56
N ALA A 15 -8.91 7.13 -23.65
CA ALA A 15 -9.73 6.92 -24.85
C ALA A 15 -9.00 6.09 -25.93
N GLY A 16 -8.57 4.87 -25.62
CA GLY A 16 -7.83 4.09 -26.64
C GLY A 16 -7.91 2.57 -26.59
N PHE A 17 -8.55 1.97 -25.58
CA PHE A 17 -8.66 0.51 -25.55
C PHE A 17 -10.09 0.03 -25.29
N LEU A 18 -10.97 0.26 -26.27
CA LEU A 18 -12.20 -0.51 -26.41
C LEU A 18 -11.87 -1.79 -27.21
N VAL A 19 -11.44 -2.83 -26.51
CA VAL A 19 -11.46 -4.19 -27.05
C VAL A 19 -12.88 -4.71 -26.88
N PRO A 20 -13.57 -5.22 -27.94
CA PRO A 20 -14.89 -5.80 -27.79
C PRO A 20 -14.78 -7.08 -26.96
N GLY A 21 -15.20 -7.01 -25.71
CA GLY A 21 -15.27 -8.15 -24.81
C GLY A 21 -16.32 -9.15 -25.27
N GLN A 22 -15.89 -10.36 -25.60
CA GLN A 22 -16.79 -11.51 -25.65
C GLN A 22 -17.13 -11.91 -24.20
N ILE A 23 -18.41 -11.80 -23.85
CA ILE A 23 -18.93 -12.31 -22.58
C ILE A 23 -18.92 -13.84 -22.66
N LEU A 24 -17.89 -14.47 -22.10
CA LEU A 24 -17.89 -15.91 -21.84
C LEU A 24 -18.64 -16.16 -20.53
N PHE A 25 -19.76 -16.85 -20.62
CA PHE A 25 -20.41 -17.44 -19.45
C PHE A 25 -19.50 -18.56 -18.91
N ALA A 26 -18.95 -18.38 -17.72
CA ALA A 26 -18.21 -19.41 -17.03
C ALA A 26 -19.16 -20.54 -16.61
N GLN A 27 -19.02 -21.69 -17.20
CA GLN A 27 -19.54 -22.94 -16.65
C GLN A 27 -18.65 -23.31 -15.46
N GLY A 28 -19.28 -23.62 -14.33
CA GLY A 28 -18.59 -24.01 -13.10
C GLY A 28 -17.69 -25.21 -13.34
N THR A 29 -16.44 -25.04 -13.06
CA THR A 29 -15.46 -26.11 -12.90
C THR A 29 -14.99 -26.05 -11.45
N ASP A 30 -14.87 -27.23 -10.86
CA ASP A 30 -14.44 -27.47 -9.50
C ASP A 30 -13.27 -26.55 -9.12
N VAL A 31 -13.46 -25.80 -8.04
CA VAL A 31 -12.42 -24.95 -7.45
C VAL A 31 -11.35 -25.90 -6.90
N ILE A 32 -10.35 -26.17 -7.70
CA ILE A 32 -9.07 -26.63 -7.16
C ILE A 32 -8.51 -25.39 -6.45
N GLU A 33 -8.51 -25.42 -5.12
CA GLU A 33 -7.73 -24.45 -4.34
C GLU A 33 -6.28 -24.60 -4.77
N THR A 34 -5.87 -23.80 -5.73
CA THR A 34 -4.47 -23.66 -6.07
C THR A 34 -3.90 -22.74 -5.01
N ILE A 35 -3.30 -23.33 -3.98
CA ILE A 35 -2.46 -22.60 -3.03
C ILE A 35 -1.27 -22.09 -3.84
N PHE A 36 -1.35 -20.85 -4.30
CA PHE A 36 -0.19 -20.16 -4.82
C PHE A 36 0.71 -19.87 -3.62
N VAL A 37 1.66 -20.73 -3.36
CA VAL A 37 2.82 -20.40 -2.55
C VAL A 37 3.67 -19.47 -3.42
N THR A 38 3.32 -18.20 -3.46
CA THR A 38 4.23 -17.18 -3.92
C THR A 38 5.45 -17.28 -2.99
N SER A 39 6.62 -17.57 -3.54
CA SER A 39 7.86 -17.49 -2.80
C SER A 39 8.19 -16.02 -2.62
N GLU A 40 7.40 -15.37 -1.78
CA GLU A 40 7.67 -14.02 -1.34
C GLU A 40 9.03 -14.01 -0.67
N ARG A 41 9.71 -12.87 -0.73
CA ARG A 41 10.99 -12.59 -0.10
C ARG A 41 10.93 -12.72 1.43
N ARG A 42 10.58 -13.89 1.91
CA ARG A 42 10.71 -14.31 3.30
C ARG A 42 12.04 -15.00 3.53
N ALA A 43 13.11 -14.46 2.94
CA ALA A 43 14.46 -15.01 3.09
C ALA A 43 14.86 -15.23 4.57
N TYR A 44 14.18 -14.53 5.48
CA TYR A 44 14.37 -14.66 6.92
C TYR A 44 13.47 -15.70 7.60
N GLN A 45 12.50 -16.28 6.91
CA GLN A 45 11.64 -17.32 7.49
C GLN A 45 12.08 -18.73 7.13
N ALA A 46 13.01 -18.87 6.17
CA ALA A 46 13.33 -20.15 5.56
C ALA A 46 12.01 -20.86 5.09
N ASN A 47 12.03 -22.15 4.89
CA ASN A 47 10.85 -22.93 4.49
C ASN A 47 10.07 -23.49 5.69
N PHE A 48 10.07 -22.77 6.82
CA PHE A 48 9.31 -23.20 7.99
C PHE A 48 7.86 -22.72 7.90
N ASP A 49 6.94 -23.58 8.25
CA ASP A 49 5.55 -23.20 8.44
C ASP A 49 5.45 -22.17 9.60
N ASN A 50 4.44 -21.31 9.55
CA ASN A 50 4.21 -20.29 10.58
C ASN A 50 4.11 -20.90 11.99
N LEU A 51 3.65 -22.14 12.11
CA LEU A 51 3.57 -22.87 13.40
C LEU A 51 4.93 -23.37 13.87
N GLU A 52 5.88 -23.60 12.99
CA GLU A 52 7.22 -24.07 13.27
C GLU A 52 8.21 -22.91 13.48
N SER A 53 7.84 -21.71 13.04
CA SER A 53 8.64 -20.52 13.21
C SER A 53 8.63 -20.07 14.67
N PRO A 54 9.79 -19.88 15.33
CA PRO A 54 9.86 -19.35 16.71
C PRO A 54 9.43 -17.87 16.80
N ALA A 55 8.81 -17.35 15.76
CA ALA A 55 8.48 -15.97 15.60
C ALA A 55 6.98 -15.78 15.33
N ALA A 56 6.33 -14.94 16.12
CA ALA A 56 4.94 -14.58 15.89
C ALA A 56 4.84 -13.54 14.78
N SER A 57 4.14 -13.87 13.70
CA SER A 57 3.78 -12.96 12.64
C SER A 57 2.28 -13.01 12.34
N GLN A 58 1.78 -11.95 11.73
CA GLN A 58 0.43 -11.87 11.19
C GLN A 58 0.53 -11.28 9.80
N VAL A 59 -0.02 -11.98 8.81
CA VAL A 59 -0.09 -11.48 7.43
C VAL A 59 -1.52 -11.02 7.17
N ILE A 60 -1.65 -9.84 6.61
CA ILE A 60 -2.88 -9.24 6.09
C ILE A 60 -2.67 -9.22 4.57
N ASP A 61 -3.26 -10.16 3.89
CA ASP A 61 -3.08 -10.35 2.45
C ASP A 61 -3.99 -9.41 1.63
N SER A 62 -3.79 -9.41 0.32
CA SER A 62 -4.53 -8.56 -0.60
C SER A 62 -6.03 -8.84 -0.58
N GLN A 63 -6.45 -10.08 -0.37
CA GLN A 63 -7.87 -10.45 -0.29
C GLN A 63 -8.51 -9.81 0.95
N LEU A 64 -7.89 -9.96 2.12
CA LEU A 64 -8.39 -9.36 3.35
C LEU A 64 -8.42 -7.83 3.29
N LEU A 65 -7.38 -7.21 2.69
CA LEU A 65 -7.36 -5.76 2.46
C LEU A 65 -8.53 -5.29 1.60
N GLN A 66 -8.86 -6.04 0.56
CA GLN A 66 -10.00 -5.73 -0.33
C GLN A 66 -11.34 -5.95 0.35
N ASP A 67 -11.53 -7.08 1.02
CA ASP A 67 -12.78 -7.45 1.71
C ASP A 67 -13.11 -6.48 2.85
N ALA A 68 -12.08 -5.97 3.53
CA ALA A 68 -12.21 -4.95 4.56
C ALA A 68 -12.38 -3.52 4.01
N GLY A 69 -12.29 -3.31 2.70
CA GLY A 69 -12.41 -1.99 2.07
C GLY A 69 -11.31 -1.01 2.48
N VAL A 70 -10.12 -1.52 2.75
CA VAL A 70 -8.98 -0.73 3.21
C VAL A 70 -8.47 0.16 2.07
N LEU A 71 -8.24 1.44 2.35
CA LEU A 71 -7.73 2.41 1.36
C LEU A 71 -6.36 2.98 1.72
N ASN A 72 -5.93 2.83 2.97
CA ASN A 72 -4.63 3.35 3.43
C ASN A 72 -3.98 2.41 4.44
N LEU A 73 -2.69 2.59 4.68
CA LEU A 73 -1.93 1.72 5.57
C LEU A 73 -2.45 1.71 7.01
N ASN A 74 -2.94 2.84 7.52
CA ASN A 74 -3.45 2.88 8.89
C ASN A 74 -4.68 1.99 9.07
N ASP A 75 -5.57 1.96 8.08
CA ASP A 75 -6.75 1.08 8.11
C ASP A 75 -6.34 -0.39 7.99
N ALA A 76 -5.31 -0.69 7.19
CA ALA A 76 -4.73 -2.04 7.15
C ALA A 76 -4.18 -2.48 8.51
N LEU A 77 -3.48 -1.59 9.20
CA LEU A 77 -2.87 -1.87 10.50
C LEU A 77 -3.91 -2.05 11.61
N ASP A 78 -5.08 -1.44 11.51
CA ASP A 78 -6.18 -1.64 12.46
C ASP A 78 -6.74 -3.08 12.45
N LEU A 79 -6.51 -3.84 11.38
CA LEU A 79 -6.84 -5.26 11.31
C LEU A 79 -5.92 -6.13 12.20
N SER A 80 -4.88 -5.53 12.79
CA SER A 80 -3.97 -6.21 13.71
C SER A 80 -4.16 -5.72 15.15
N ALA A 81 -4.61 -6.60 16.03
CA ALA A 81 -4.77 -6.29 17.45
C ALA A 81 -3.45 -5.92 18.17
N SER A 82 -2.30 -6.17 17.58
CA SER A 82 -0.99 -5.86 18.15
C SER A 82 -0.44 -4.49 17.74
N VAL A 83 -1.14 -3.78 16.87
CA VAL A 83 -0.75 -2.46 16.36
C VAL A 83 -1.75 -1.41 16.84
N ALA A 84 -1.27 -0.25 17.21
CA ALA A 84 -2.10 0.89 17.56
C ALA A 84 -1.63 2.14 16.83
N ARG A 85 -2.58 2.90 16.31
CA ARG A 85 -2.32 4.18 15.67
C ARG A 85 -1.68 5.16 16.66
N GLN A 86 -0.74 5.93 16.18
CA GLN A 86 -0.12 7.04 16.89
C GLN A 86 -0.46 8.37 16.20
N ASN A 87 -0.02 9.48 16.77
CA ASN A 87 -0.21 10.78 16.14
C ASN A 87 0.55 10.84 14.79
N ASN A 88 -0.18 11.05 13.73
CA ASN A 88 0.33 11.14 12.35
C ASN A 88 0.38 12.57 11.83
N PHE A 89 0.21 13.56 12.70
CA PHE A 89 0.24 15.00 12.40
C PHE A 89 -0.67 15.43 11.24
N GLY A 90 -1.91 14.90 11.25
CA GLY A 90 -2.90 15.22 10.23
C GLY A 90 -2.78 14.38 8.95
N GLY A 91 -2.07 13.27 8.99
CA GLY A 91 -1.91 12.39 7.83
C GLY A 91 -0.62 12.57 7.06
N LEU A 92 0.32 13.37 7.57
CA LEU A 92 1.60 13.62 6.89
C LEU A 92 2.52 12.40 6.85
N TRP A 93 2.35 11.45 7.76
CA TRP A 93 3.14 10.22 7.79
C TRP A 93 2.43 9.06 8.49
N ASN A 94 2.93 7.86 8.28
CA ASN A 94 2.45 6.68 8.98
C ASN A 94 3.07 6.62 10.37
N SER A 95 2.25 6.65 11.41
CA SER A 95 2.69 6.54 12.79
C SER A 95 1.87 5.50 13.55
N PHE A 96 2.57 4.53 14.09
CA PHE A 96 1.98 3.39 14.81
C PHE A 96 2.91 2.88 15.90
N SER A 97 2.36 2.14 16.83
CA SER A 97 3.10 1.35 17.81
C SER A 97 2.80 -0.13 17.61
N VAL A 98 3.78 -0.97 17.84
CA VAL A 98 3.61 -2.42 17.88
C VAL A 98 3.81 -2.88 19.32
N ARG A 99 2.81 -3.55 19.90
CA ARG A 99 2.81 -3.99 21.32
C ARG A 99 3.13 -2.85 22.31
N GLY A 100 2.68 -1.62 22.01
CA GLY A 100 2.91 -0.44 22.84
C GLY A 100 4.24 0.28 22.61
N PHE A 101 5.12 -0.24 21.77
CA PHE A 101 6.39 0.43 21.43
C PHE A 101 6.18 1.29 20.17
N ALA A 102 6.16 2.60 20.36
CA ALA A 102 5.89 3.55 19.27
C ALA A 102 7.10 3.78 18.36
N GLY A 103 8.30 3.60 18.88
CA GLY A 103 9.53 3.90 18.16
C GLY A 103 9.75 5.40 17.91
N ASP A 104 10.91 5.73 17.38
CA ASP A 104 11.23 7.09 16.95
C ASP A 104 10.81 7.31 15.50
N ILE A 105 10.01 8.33 15.25
CA ILE A 105 9.53 8.68 13.90
C ILE A 105 10.66 9.08 12.96
N ASN A 106 11.77 9.59 13.49
CA ASN A 106 12.91 10.04 12.71
C ASN A 106 13.93 8.92 12.44
N LEU A 107 13.79 7.78 13.08
CA LEU A 107 14.69 6.66 12.91
C LEU A 107 14.00 5.57 12.08
N PRO A 108 14.66 5.06 11.02
CA PRO A 108 14.13 3.96 10.23
C PRO A 108 14.18 2.68 11.07
N SER A 109 13.18 2.50 11.91
CA SER A 109 13.08 1.33 12.75
C SER A 109 11.68 0.77 12.65
N ALA A 110 11.55 -0.51 12.58
CA ALA A 110 10.26 -1.20 12.58
C ALA A 110 9.35 -0.99 11.36
N PHE A 111 9.79 -0.30 10.29
CA PHE A 111 9.04 -0.17 9.06
C PHE A 111 9.87 -0.62 7.86
N LEU A 112 9.40 -1.66 7.20
CA LEU A 112 10.11 -2.34 6.12
C LEU A 112 9.25 -2.31 4.85
N VAL A 113 9.91 -2.27 3.70
CA VAL A 113 9.31 -2.55 2.39
C VAL A 113 10.15 -3.64 1.73
N ASN A 114 9.54 -4.74 1.37
CA ASN A 114 10.20 -5.92 0.83
C ASN A 114 11.39 -6.41 1.68
N GLY A 115 11.29 -6.29 3.01
CA GLY A 115 12.33 -6.67 3.95
C GLY A 115 13.46 -5.65 4.16
N PHE A 116 13.39 -4.47 3.54
CA PHE A 116 14.37 -3.40 3.71
C PHE A 116 13.81 -2.25 4.55
N ASN A 117 14.65 -1.65 5.39
CA ASN A 117 14.26 -0.48 6.16
C ASN A 117 13.84 0.66 5.24
N ALA A 118 12.60 1.12 5.39
CA ALA A 118 12.00 2.12 4.50
C ALA A 118 11.81 3.50 5.15
N GLY A 119 12.08 3.62 6.44
CA GLY A 119 11.79 4.84 7.18
C GLY A 119 10.28 5.15 7.28
N ARG A 120 9.85 5.81 8.35
CA ARG A 120 8.44 6.18 8.52
C ARG A 120 8.15 7.64 8.21
N GLY A 121 9.11 8.52 8.46
CA GLY A 121 8.82 9.93 8.65
C GLY A 121 8.77 10.71 7.36
N PHE A 122 9.84 10.75 6.65
CA PHE A 122 10.02 11.74 5.58
C PHE A 122 9.52 11.30 4.19
N GLY A 123 9.13 10.05 4.03
CA GLY A 123 8.60 9.52 2.76
C GLY A 123 7.11 9.77 2.54
N GLY A 124 6.43 10.41 3.49
CA GLY A 124 4.97 10.57 3.47
C GLY A 124 4.23 9.25 3.78
N PRO A 125 2.89 9.30 3.92
CA PRO A 125 2.08 8.10 4.07
C PRO A 125 2.09 7.29 2.78
N ARG A 126 2.26 5.98 2.91
CA ARG A 126 2.19 5.07 1.76
C ARG A 126 0.76 4.67 1.49
N ASP A 127 0.40 4.65 0.22
CA ASP A 127 -0.86 4.09 -0.25
C ASP A 127 -0.76 2.57 -0.36
N ILE A 128 -1.87 1.88 -0.17
CA ILE A 128 -1.89 0.40 -0.21
C ILE A 128 -2.15 -0.16 -1.60
N VAL A 129 -2.47 0.66 -2.60
CA VAL A 129 -2.82 0.19 -3.95
C VAL A 129 -1.71 -0.66 -4.57
N GLY A 130 -0.44 -0.31 -4.31
CA GLY A 130 0.76 -1.04 -4.76
C GLY A 130 1.22 -2.15 -3.81
N ILE A 131 0.45 -2.45 -2.76
CA ILE A 131 0.84 -3.40 -1.71
C ILE A 131 0.09 -4.72 -1.90
N GLU A 132 0.84 -5.81 -1.89
CA GLU A 132 0.33 -7.18 -1.94
C GLU A 132 -0.08 -7.69 -0.57
N SER A 133 0.76 -7.42 0.44
CA SER A 133 0.48 -7.81 1.82
C SER A 133 1.13 -6.90 2.84
N VAL A 134 0.53 -6.84 4.02
CA VAL A 134 1.05 -6.16 5.20
C VAL A 134 1.35 -7.21 6.25
N GLU A 135 2.61 -7.35 6.61
CA GLU A 135 3.06 -8.31 7.59
C GLU A 135 3.42 -7.61 8.92
N VAL A 136 2.81 -8.04 10.01
CA VAL A 136 3.12 -7.59 11.36
C VAL A 136 4.03 -8.62 12.03
N LEU A 137 5.31 -8.30 12.09
CA LEU A 137 6.35 -9.12 12.71
C LEU A 137 6.45 -8.77 14.18
N LYS A 138 6.03 -9.67 15.07
CA LYS A 138 5.94 -9.42 16.51
C LYS A 138 7.25 -9.80 17.22
N GLY A 139 7.77 -8.88 18.01
CA GLY A 139 9.00 -9.07 18.80
C GLY A 139 10.26 -8.54 18.13
N PRO A 140 11.40 -8.62 18.81
CA PRO A 140 12.66 -8.07 18.33
C PRO A 140 13.18 -8.86 17.13
N ARG A 141 13.44 -8.17 16.03
CA ARG A 141 13.93 -8.73 14.76
C ARG A 141 15.29 -8.12 14.34
N SER A 142 16.01 -7.54 15.30
CA SER A 142 17.28 -6.85 15.04
C SER A 142 18.36 -7.74 14.44
N ALA A 143 18.30 -9.04 14.69
CA ALA A 143 19.23 -9.99 14.07
C ALA A 143 19.04 -10.15 12.55
N LEU A 144 17.83 -9.85 12.05
CA LEU A 144 17.47 -10.01 10.64
C LEU A 144 17.44 -8.69 9.88
N PHE A 145 16.97 -7.63 10.56
CA PHE A 145 16.72 -6.34 9.91
C PHE A 145 17.55 -5.19 10.50
N GLY A 146 18.49 -5.51 11.41
CA GLY A 146 19.31 -4.52 12.10
C GLY A 146 18.53 -3.82 13.22
N ARG A 147 18.83 -2.55 13.47
CA ARG A 147 18.17 -1.75 14.51
C ARG A 147 16.66 -1.67 14.29
N GLY A 148 15.89 -2.08 15.27
CA GLY A 148 14.44 -2.05 15.25
C GLY A 148 13.84 -1.90 16.63
N GLU A 149 12.52 -1.73 16.69
CA GLU A 149 11.79 -1.61 17.92
C GLU A 149 11.57 -2.99 18.59
N PRO A 150 11.62 -3.07 19.93
CA PRO A 150 11.45 -4.34 20.63
C PRO A 150 10.02 -4.91 20.49
N GLY A 151 9.03 -4.09 20.22
CA GLY A 151 7.64 -4.51 20.02
C GLY A 151 7.42 -5.32 18.77
N GLY A 152 8.11 -4.96 17.70
CA GLY A 152 7.98 -5.60 16.39
C GLY A 152 8.21 -4.66 15.23
N SER A 153 7.98 -5.17 14.03
CA SER A 153 8.14 -4.43 12.76
C SER A 153 6.94 -4.65 11.85
N ILE A 154 6.68 -3.69 10.99
CA ILE A 154 5.72 -3.81 9.89
C ILE A 154 6.52 -3.98 8.60
N ASN A 155 6.21 -5.01 7.83
CA ASN A 155 6.77 -5.22 6.51
C ASN A 155 5.66 -5.11 5.45
N LEU A 156 5.89 -4.30 4.43
CA LEU A 156 5.02 -4.19 3.27
C LEU A 156 5.64 -4.97 2.13
N THR A 157 4.88 -5.87 1.52
CA THR A 157 5.27 -6.54 0.29
C THR A 157 4.60 -5.84 -0.87
N THR A 158 5.36 -5.42 -1.86
CA THR A 158 4.84 -4.72 -3.05
C THR A 158 4.30 -5.71 -4.08
N LYS A 159 3.28 -5.30 -4.82
CA LYS A 159 2.74 -6.05 -5.95
C LYS A 159 3.75 -6.12 -7.08
N ARG A 160 3.95 -7.32 -7.64
CA ARG A 160 4.83 -7.60 -8.76
C ARG A 160 4.08 -8.23 -9.92
N PRO A 161 4.66 -8.25 -11.13
CA PRO A 161 4.12 -9.04 -12.23
C PRO A 161 4.02 -10.53 -11.87
N GLU A 162 2.88 -11.14 -12.18
CA GLU A 162 2.58 -12.56 -11.94
C GLU A 162 2.67 -13.39 -13.23
N PHE A 163 3.29 -12.89 -14.27
CA PHE A 163 3.43 -13.52 -15.59
C PHE A 163 2.10 -13.99 -16.19
N ARG A 164 1.06 -13.20 -15.98
CA ARG A 164 -0.27 -13.36 -16.58
C ARG A 164 -0.75 -12.03 -17.16
N THR A 165 -1.69 -12.09 -18.09
CA THR A 165 -2.33 -10.88 -18.62
C THR A 165 -3.69 -10.71 -17.98
N GLY A 166 -3.94 -9.53 -17.43
CA GLY A 166 -5.20 -9.19 -16.80
C GLY A 166 -5.09 -7.89 -15.99
N GLY A 167 -6.20 -7.47 -15.43
CA GLY A 167 -6.20 -6.26 -14.59
C GLY A 167 -7.55 -5.98 -13.99
N ASP A 168 -7.54 -5.08 -13.02
CA ASP A 168 -8.69 -4.65 -12.25
C ASP A 168 -8.83 -3.15 -12.30
N PHE A 169 -10.05 -2.67 -12.29
CA PHE A 169 -10.38 -1.27 -12.13
C PHE A 169 -11.37 -1.10 -10.99
N ARG A 170 -11.09 -0.19 -10.08
CA ARG A 170 -11.96 0.11 -8.94
C ARG A 170 -12.27 1.59 -8.89
N ALA A 171 -13.55 1.91 -8.66
CA ALA A 171 -14.00 3.25 -8.34
C ALA A 171 -14.66 3.23 -6.96
N THR A 172 -14.21 4.08 -6.06
CA THR A 172 -14.74 4.21 -4.70
C THR A 172 -15.26 5.61 -4.50
N PHE A 173 -16.50 5.70 -4.01
CA PHE A 173 -17.15 6.96 -3.65
C PHE A 173 -17.53 6.92 -2.18
N GLY A 174 -17.20 7.96 -1.47
CA GLY A 174 -17.38 8.02 -0.02
C GLY A 174 -17.99 9.31 0.48
N ARG A 175 -18.03 9.44 1.80
CA ARG A 175 -18.42 10.70 2.45
C ARG A 175 -17.37 11.77 2.20
N TRP A 176 -17.73 13.03 2.38
CA TRP A 176 -16.83 14.16 2.22
C TRP A 176 -16.30 14.26 0.79
N ASN A 177 -17.20 14.07 -0.19
CA ASN A 177 -16.88 14.12 -1.62
C ASN A 177 -15.72 13.18 -2.04
N GLN A 178 -15.42 12.15 -1.22
CA GLN A 178 -14.37 11.21 -1.54
C GLN A 178 -14.65 10.52 -2.87
N THR A 179 -13.72 10.65 -3.77
CA THR A 179 -13.69 9.96 -5.06
C THR A 179 -12.31 9.37 -5.24
N ARG A 180 -12.24 8.05 -5.41
CA ARG A 180 -10.99 7.34 -5.65
C ARG A 180 -11.14 6.40 -6.84
N LEU A 181 -10.20 6.47 -7.76
CA LEU A 181 -10.09 5.60 -8.92
C LEU A 181 -8.76 4.86 -8.86
N GLU A 182 -8.80 3.56 -9.09
CA GLU A 182 -7.63 2.68 -9.07
C GLU A 182 -7.63 1.83 -10.34
N ALA A 183 -6.46 1.59 -10.89
CA ALA A 183 -6.25 0.66 -12.00
C ALA A 183 -5.00 -0.16 -11.72
N ASP A 184 -5.10 -1.47 -11.92
CA ASP A 184 -4.02 -2.43 -11.80
C ASP A 184 -4.05 -3.31 -13.04
N TYR A 185 -3.02 -3.27 -13.87
CA TYR A 185 -2.94 -4.03 -15.10
C TYR A 185 -1.59 -4.69 -15.23
N GLN A 186 -1.58 -5.95 -15.60
CA GLN A 186 -0.36 -6.71 -15.84
C GLN A 186 -0.42 -7.48 -17.15
N THR A 187 0.73 -7.73 -17.73
CA THR A 187 0.86 -8.48 -18.97
C THR A 187 2.22 -9.15 -19.05
N VAL A 188 2.30 -10.11 -19.96
CA VAL A 188 3.53 -10.82 -20.28
C VAL A 188 4.05 -10.34 -21.62
N ALA A 189 5.35 -10.16 -21.73
CA ALA A 189 6.05 -9.71 -22.93
C ALA A 189 7.26 -10.61 -23.23
N GLY A 190 7.85 -10.41 -24.40
CA GLY A 190 8.96 -11.24 -24.88
C GLY A 190 8.50 -12.50 -25.60
N SER A 191 9.31 -12.98 -26.54
CA SER A 191 8.99 -14.17 -27.33
C SER A 191 9.00 -15.49 -26.51
N ALA A 192 9.65 -15.47 -25.35
CA ALA A 192 9.72 -16.58 -24.41
C ALA A 192 8.79 -16.41 -23.20
N GLU A 193 7.92 -15.38 -23.22
CA GLU A 193 7.03 -15.02 -22.10
C GLU A 193 7.75 -14.81 -20.76
N ASN A 194 9.01 -14.41 -20.82
CA ASN A 194 9.91 -14.29 -19.67
C ASN A 194 10.01 -12.85 -19.13
N ILE A 195 9.17 -11.95 -19.61
CA ILE A 195 9.11 -10.55 -19.14
C ILE A 195 7.70 -10.27 -18.63
N GLY A 196 7.56 -10.10 -17.34
CA GLY A 196 6.33 -9.63 -16.71
C GLY A 196 6.34 -8.12 -16.54
N VAL A 197 5.23 -7.46 -16.87
CA VAL A 197 5.05 -6.01 -16.67
C VAL A 197 3.76 -5.79 -15.88
N ARG A 198 3.80 -4.94 -14.86
CA ARG A 198 2.61 -4.51 -14.11
C ARG A 198 2.61 -3.01 -13.96
N LEU A 199 1.47 -2.41 -14.19
CA LEU A 199 1.22 -0.98 -14.09
C LEU A 199 0.07 -0.76 -13.12
N ILE A 200 0.34 -0.08 -12.01
CA ILE A 200 -0.68 0.26 -11.01
C ILE A 200 -0.75 1.76 -10.90
N GLY A 201 -1.94 2.30 -10.85
CA GLY A 201 -2.14 3.73 -10.66
C GLY A 201 -3.39 4.03 -9.85
N PHE A 202 -3.39 5.17 -9.16
CA PHE A 202 -4.57 5.67 -8.48
C PHE A 202 -4.62 7.18 -8.48
N THR A 203 -5.83 7.71 -8.30
CA THR A 203 -6.09 9.10 -7.93
C THR A 203 -7.15 9.13 -6.85
N GLU A 204 -7.02 10.03 -5.89
CA GLU A 204 -7.98 10.25 -4.81
C GLU A 204 -8.13 11.74 -4.54
N GLU A 205 -9.37 12.17 -4.47
CA GLU A 205 -9.77 13.50 -4.02
C GLU A 205 -10.80 13.31 -2.89
N SER A 206 -10.64 14.04 -1.80
CA SER A 206 -11.62 14.02 -0.71
C SER A 206 -11.55 15.29 0.12
N ASP A 207 -12.71 15.73 0.59
CA ASP A 207 -12.83 16.72 1.65
C ASP A 207 -12.74 16.05 3.03
N SER A 208 -12.97 16.82 4.06
CA SER A 208 -13.03 16.36 5.44
C SER A 208 -14.31 16.90 6.12
N PHE A 209 -14.57 16.43 7.34
CA PHE A 209 -15.53 17.08 8.23
C PHE A 209 -15.12 18.49 8.67
N ARG A 210 -13.93 18.92 8.30
CA ARG A 210 -13.36 20.25 8.54
C ARG A 210 -13.36 21.04 7.25
N ASP A 211 -13.82 22.27 7.32
CA ASP A 211 -14.06 23.12 6.14
C ASP A 211 -12.80 23.48 5.33
N THR A 212 -11.61 23.26 5.89
CA THR A 212 -10.33 23.66 5.27
C THR A 212 -9.40 22.51 4.97
N VAL A 213 -9.87 21.28 5.13
CA VAL A 213 -9.05 20.07 4.91
C VAL A 213 -9.53 19.38 3.65
N GLU A 214 -8.78 19.60 2.59
CA GLU A 214 -8.93 18.92 1.30
C GLU A 214 -7.71 18.03 1.09
N ILE A 215 -7.90 16.83 0.56
CA ILE A 215 -6.86 15.83 0.33
C ILE A 215 -6.85 15.51 -1.16
N GLU A 216 -5.70 15.64 -1.79
CA GLU A 216 -5.47 15.23 -3.17
C GLU A 216 -4.26 14.30 -3.22
N LYS A 217 -4.43 13.12 -3.80
CA LYS A 217 -3.37 12.13 -3.94
C LYS A 217 -3.43 11.48 -5.32
N TYR A 218 -2.28 11.17 -5.86
CA TYR A 218 -2.16 10.27 -6.99
C TYR A 218 -0.85 9.51 -6.93
N GLY A 219 -0.83 8.34 -7.54
CA GLY A 219 0.36 7.51 -7.60
C GLY A 219 0.40 6.65 -8.84
N PHE A 220 1.61 6.28 -9.22
CA PHE A 220 1.89 5.38 -10.32
C PHE A 220 3.03 4.45 -9.94
N TYR A 221 2.82 3.14 -10.04
CA TYR A 221 3.73 2.09 -9.58
C TYR A 221 4.00 1.11 -10.72
N PRO A 222 4.84 1.46 -11.68
CA PRO A 222 5.26 0.54 -12.71
C PRO A 222 6.28 -0.46 -12.16
N SER A 223 6.14 -1.72 -12.54
CA SER A 223 7.10 -2.76 -12.25
C SER A 223 7.34 -3.67 -13.45
N ILE A 224 8.56 -4.17 -13.55
CA ILE A 224 8.97 -5.12 -14.57
C ILE A 224 9.80 -6.21 -13.92
N THR A 225 9.51 -7.46 -14.25
CA THR A 225 10.30 -8.63 -13.84
C THR A 225 10.78 -9.35 -15.08
N VAL A 226 12.05 -9.65 -15.12
CA VAL A 226 12.68 -10.45 -16.18
C VAL A 226 13.23 -11.73 -15.57
N GLU A 227 12.72 -12.88 -16.01
CA GLU A 227 13.32 -14.17 -15.72
C GLU A 227 14.55 -14.38 -16.59
N VAL A 228 15.71 -14.26 -15.97
CA VAL A 228 17.01 -14.40 -16.66
C VAL A 228 17.40 -15.87 -16.80
N SER A 229 17.02 -16.69 -15.83
CA SER A 229 17.20 -18.15 -15.82
C SER A 229 16.19 -18.77 -14.84
N ASP A 230 16.09 -20.10 -14.84
CA ASP A 230 15.20 -20.87 -13.94
C ASP A 230 15.45 -20.60 -12.43
N GLN A 231 16.55 -19.96 -12.09
CA GLN A 231 16.95 -19.68 -10.70
C GLN A 231 17.13 -18.18 -10.42
N THR A 232 16.95 -17.34 -11.44
CA THR A 232 17.28 -15.91 -11.30
C THR A 232 16.24 -15.05 -12.03
N ASP A 233 15.55 -14.25 -11.26
CA ASP A 233 14.72 -13.16 -11.74
C ASP A 233 15.30 -11.80 -11.33
N VAL A 234 15.08 -10.81 -12.16
CA VAL A 234 15.44 -9.41 -11.88
C VAL A 234 14.17 -8.58 -11.96
N THR A 235 13.81 -7.96 -10.84
CA THR A 235 12.65 -7.07 -10.76
C THR A 235 13.10 -5.63 -10.56
N TYR A 236 12.56 -4.74 -11.38
CA TYR A 236 12.66 -3.30 -11.20
C TYR A 236 11.28 -2.77 -10.82
N GLU A 237 11.21 -2.02 -9.74
CA GLU A 237 10.00 -1.38 -9.22
C GLU A 237 10.25 0.12 -9.07
N LEU A 238 9.28 0.94 -9.47
CA LEU A 238 9.32 2.38 -9.31
C LEU A 238 8.05 2.84 -8.59
N GLU A 239 8.18 3.76 -7.65
CA GLU A 239 7.07 4.38 -6.95
C GLU A 239 7.11 5.89 -7.21
N LEU A 240 6.07 6.41 -7.87
CA LEU A 240 5.89 7.82 -8.15
C LEU A 240 4.59 8.26 -7.49
N THR A 241 4.69 9.05 -6.43
CA THR A 241 3.52 9.52 -5.68
C THR A 241 3.55 11.03 -5.47
N LYS A 242 2.39 11.65 -5.50
CA LYS A 242 2.20 13.01 -5.01
C LYS A 242 1.00 13.03 -4.07
N GLN A 243 1.16 13.74 -2.97
CA GLN A 243 0.11 13.91 -1.97
C GLN A 243 0.09 15.36 -1.52
N GLU A 244 -1.08 15.98 -1.59
CA GLU A 244 -1.36 17.28 -1.01
C GLU A 244 -2.32 17.07 0.15
N VAL A 245 -1.76 17.10 1.36
CA VAL A 245 -2.49 16.88 2.61
C VAL A 245 -2.17 18.03 3.53
N PRO A 246 -3.18 18.77 4.04
CA PRO A 246 -2.94 19.86 4.97
C PRO A 246 -2.33 19.36 6.28
N PHE A 247 -1.42 20.14 6.85
CA PHE A 247 -0.88 19.85 8.17
C PHE A 247 -1.92 20.15 9.26
N ASP A 248 -2.75 19.17 9.55
CA ASP A 248 -3.82 19.29 10.51
C ASP A 248 -3.40 18.77 11.89
N ARG A 249 -3.16 19.66 12.83
CA ARG A 249 -2.81 19.32 14.23
C ARG A 249 -4.03 19.09 15.14
N GLY A 250 -5.20 19.18 14.61
CA GLY A 250 -6.43 19.10 15.38
C GLY A 250 -6.95 20.48 15.83
N VAL A 251 -8.01 20.45 16.61
CA VAL A 251 -8.65 21.66 17.14
C VAL A 251 -7.90 22.10 18.40
N ALA A 252 -7.37 23.32 18.37
CA ALA A 252 -6.74 23.89 19.54
C ALA A 252 -7.79 24.38 20.53
N TYR A 253 -7.58 24.11 21.81
CA TYR A 253 -8.38 24.65 22.89
C TYR A 253 -7.60 25.73 23.64
N SER A 254 -8.26 26.83 23.93
CA SER A 254 -7.71 27.90 24.77
C SER A 254 -8.70 28.20 25.88
N GLU A 255 -8.24 28.25 27.10
CA GLU A 255 -9.10 28.64 28.26
C GLU A 255 -9.79 30.00 28.07
N ARG A 256 -9.12 30.92 27.36
CA ARG A 256 -9.65 32.27 27.11
C ARG A 256 -10.64 32.34 25.97
N TYR A 257 -10.47 31.54 24.91
CA TYR A 257 -11.24 31.67 23.67
C TYR A 257 -12.05 30.40 23.31
N GLY A 258 -11.94 29.35 24.10
CA GLY A 258 -12.58 28.07 23.80
C GLY A 258 -11.87 27.29 22.69
N PHE A 259 -12.62 26.49 21.94
CA PHE A 259 -12.10 25.75 20.80
C PHE A 259 -11.90 26.65 19.60
N SER A 260 -10.85 26.43 18.83
CA SER A 260 -10.69 27.07 17.53
C SER A 260 -11.84 26.67 16.58
N PRO A 261 -12.24 27.53 15.65
CA PRO A 261 -13.19 27.15 14.62
C PRO A 261 -12.73 25.90 13.86
N ARG A 262 -13.71 25.13 13.43
CA ARG A 262 -13.45 23.90 12.64
C ARG A 262 -12.98 24.23 11.23
#